data_5a9ed5df07eb445949242e9a25487a40
#
_entry.id   5a9ed5df07eb445949242e9a25487a40
#
_cell.length_a   1.000
_cell.length_b   1.000
_cell.length_c   1.000
_cell.angle_alpha   90.00
_cell.angle_beta   90.00
_cell.angle_gamma   90.00
#
_symmetry.space_group_name_H-M   'P 1'
#
loop_
_entity.id
_entity.type
_entity.pdbx_description
1 polymer ?
#
loop_
_entity_poly.entity_id
_entity_poly.type
_entity_poly.pdbx_seq_one_letter_code
_entity_poly.pdbx_strand_id
1 'polypeptide(L)'
;MYNEAVWNDRGNPDKDHFQPEVTDEVIEKYRSGADTDLYPSVDWTDLLKKHTPSQRYTINFRGGSEKTRFFVSGAYYTEEGIYRSNPIEDYDANIDLKRFNLRSNIDMTITKTTQLSVDLSGQYVMKNNPGYSSDQIFSYITHSPTHVIPMYYSDGTASIYSNLGYGHDKQPYSMLNHSGYTKTCCLLYTSPSPR
;
A
#
# COMPACT_ATOMS: atom_id res chain seq x y z
N MET A 1 6.30 9.60 32.66
CA MET A 1 4.88 9.26 32.33
C MET A 1 4.52 7.83 32.72
N TYR A 2 5.12 6.74 32.16
CA TYR A 2 4.71 5.36 32.52
C TYR A 2 4.86 5.05 34.01
N ASN A 3 6.05 5.22 34.56
CA ASN A 3 6.29 5.00 36.01
C ASN A 3 5.42 5.89 36.91
N GLU A 4 5.10 7.09 36.49
CA GLU A 4 4.19 8.00 37.17
C GLU A 4 2.74 7.51 37.16
N ALA A 5 2.29 6.95 36.03
CA ALA A 5 0.98 6.31 35.94
C ALA A 5 0.89 5.11 36.88
N VAL A 6 1.90 4.22 36.85
CA VAL A 6 1.98 3.07 37.77
C VAL A 6 2.01 3.49 39.23
N TRP A 7 2.73 4.58 39.56
CA TRP A 7 2.75 5.13 40.92
C TRP A 7 1.38 5.65 41.36
N ASN A 8 0.65 6.32 40.47
CA ASN A 8 -0.70 6.79 40.75
C ASN A 8 -1.68 5.60 40.91
N ASP A 9 -1.60 4.60 40.06
CA ASP A 9 -2.47 3.41 40.12
C ASP A 9 -2.26 2.59 41.40
N ARG A 10 -1.06 2.63 41.97
CA ARG A 10 -0.73 2.00 43.26
C ARG A 10 -1.11 2.84 44.48
N GLY A 11 -1.85 3.94 44.28
CA GLY A 11 -2.35 4.79 45.36
C GLY A 11 -1.31 5.74 45.93
N ASN A 12 -0.38 6.19 45.11
CA ASN A 12 0.66 7.15 45.45
C ASN A 12 1.52 6.72 46.68
N PRO A 13 2.16 5.53 46.64
CA PRO A 13 3.00 5.08 47.74
C PRO A 13 4.15 6.07 47.98
N ASP A 14 4.77 6.00 49.18
CA ASP A 14 5.92 6.81 49.48
C ASP A 14 7.03 6.62 48.41
N LYS A 15 7.54 7.73 47.87
CA LYS A 15 8.53 7.72 46.79
C LYS A 15 9.80 6.98 47.14
N ASP A 16 10.17 6.97 48.42
CA ASP A 16 11.37 6.27 48.90
C ASP A 16 11.21 4.73 48.88
N HIS A 17 9.97 4.24 48.82
CA HIS A 17 9.63 2.82 48.78
C HIS A 17 9.05 2.38 47.41
N PHE A 18 8.82 3.31 46.48
CA PHE A 18 8.33 2.98 45.17
C PHE A 18 9.45 2.43 44.27
N GLN A 19 9.30 1.21 43.85
CA GLN A 19 10.16 0.62 42.83
C GLN A 19 9.50 0.81 41.46
N PRO A 20 10.10 1.60 40.56
CA PRO A 20 9.59 1.78 39.21
C PRO A 20 9.71 0.47 38.43
N GLU A 21 8.72 0.17 37.60
CA GLU A 21 8.76 -1.01 36.71
C GLU A 21 9.83 -0.85 35.63
N VAL A 22 10.03 0.39 35.17
CA VAL A 22 11.08 0.74 34.21
C VAL A 22 12.14 1.55 34.92
N THR A 23 13.33 1.00 35.05
CA THR A 23 14.45 1.68 35.75
C THR A 23 15.02 2.82 34.91
N ASP A 24 15.68 3.79 35.54
CA ASP A 24 16.33 4.90 34.84
C ASP A 24 17.41 4.41 33.86
N GLU A 25 18.08 3.30 34.17
CA GLU A 25 19.03 2.65 33.25
C GLU A 25 18.36 2.16 31.98
N VAL A 26 17.19 1.55 32.08
CA VAL A 26 16.42 1.08 30.91
C VAL A 26 15.92 2.27 30.09
N ILE A 27 15.45 3.34 30.75
CA ILE A 27 15.03 4.58 30.09
C ILE A 27 16.19 5.18 29.28
N GLU A 28 17.40 5.17 29.84
CA GLU A 28 18.58 5.73 29.16
C GLU A 28 19.00 4.85 27.99
N LYS A 29 18.86 3.52 28.06
CA LYS A 29 19.11 2.62 26.93
C LYS A 29 18.17 2.92 25.75
N TYR A 30 16.87 3.15 26.01
CA TYR A 30 15.93 3.60 24.95
C TYR A 30 16.29 4.98 24.40
N ARG A 31 16.74 5.91 25.26
CA ARG A 31 17.09 7.26 24.84
C ARG A 31 18.38 7.33 24.05
N SER A 32 19.38 6.56 24.43
CA SER A 32 20.69 6.52 23.77
C SER A 32 20.65 5.78 22.44
N GLY A 33 19.69 4.86 22.24
CA GLY A 33 19.62 4.01 21.06
C GLY A 33 20.83 3.06 20.93
N ALA A 34 21.48 2.74 22.03
CA ALA A 34 22.73 1.95 22.03
C ALA A 34 22.52 0.50 21.55
N ASP A 35 21.33 -0.04 21.75
CA ASP A 35 20.94 -1.37 21.29
C ASP A 35 19.49 -1.32 20.79
N THR A 36 19.33 -1.18 19.48
CA THR A 36 18.01 -1.05 18.86
C THR A 36 17.26 -2.37 18.77
N ASP A 37 17.93 -3.50 18.94
CA ASP A 37 17.30 -4.81 18.92
C ASP A 37 16.58 -5.11 20.25
N LEU A 38 17.21 -4.73 21.37
CA LEU A 38 16.67 -4.93 22.71
C LEU A 38 15.85 -3.75 23.22
N TYR A 39 16.21 -2.52 22.82
CA TYR A 39 15.53 -1.28 23.22
C TYR A 39 15.07 -0.48 22.01
N PRO A 40 14.15 -1.03 21.21
CA PRO A 40 13.71 -0.38 19.98
C PRO A 40 12.88 0.88 20.28
N SER A 41 13.04 1.87 19.40
CA SER A 41 12.17 3.04 19.35
C SER A 41 11.72 3.24 17.91
N VAL A 42 10.57 2.66 17.59
CA VAL A 42 10.06 2.56 16.21
C VAL A 42 8.94 3.56 15.99
N ASP A 43 9.06 4.38 14.96
CA ASP A 43 7.92 5.10 14.41
C ASP A 43 7.33 4.30 13.23
N TRP A 44 6.25 3.57 13.49
CA TRP A 44 5.58 2.78 12.45
C TRP A 44 5.02 3.63 11.32
N THR A 45 4.81 4.93 11.54
CA THR A 45 4.36 5.85 10.50
C THR A 45 5.42 6.11 9.43
N ASP A 46 6.69 5.79 9.69
CA ASP A 46 7.76 5.82 8.69
C ASP A 46 7.53 4.83 7.54
N LEU A 47 6.67 3.82 7.75
CA LEU A 47 6.20 2.94 6.67
C LEU A 47 5.26 3.63 5.68
N LEU A 48 4.85 4.87 5.96
CA LEU A 48 4.01 5.65 5.06
C LEU A 48 4.85 6.64 4.23
N LYS A 49 4.53 6.74 2.95
CA LYS A 49 5.09 7.78 2.07
C LYS A 49 4.39 9.12 2.37
N LYS A 50 5.15 10.19 2.37
CA LYS A 50 4.59 11.55 2.51
C LYS A 50 3.82 11.99 1.26
N HIS A 51 4.16 11.45 0.10
CA HIS A 51 3.58 11.79 -1.19
C HIS A 51 3.44 10.52 -2.04
N THR A 52 2.31 10.39 -2.71
CA THR A 52 2.03 9.30 -3.64
C THR A 52 1.62 9.91 -4.97
N PRO A 53 2.48 9.85 -6.01
CA PRO A 53 2.15 10.41 -7.30
C PRO A 53 1.12 9.55 -8.02
N SER A 54 0.18 10.19 -8.70
CA SER A 54 -0.66 9.59 -9.72
C SER A 54 -0.49 10.34 -11.03
N GLN A 55 -0.43 9.61 -12.15
CA GLN A 55 -0.22 10.21 -13.46
C GLN A 55 -1.22 9.63 -14.46
N ARG A 56 -1.72 10.50 -15.32
CA ARG A 56 -2.64 10.11 -16.39
C ARG A 56 -2.23 10.77 -17.71
N TYR A 57 -2.03 9.93 -18.70
CA TYR A 57 -1.75 10.34 -20.07
C TYR A 57 -2.93 9.93 -20.94
N THR A 58 -3.42 10.81 -21.78
CA THR A 58 -4.51 10.52 -22.70
C THR A 58 -4.18 11.09 -24.06
N ILE A 59 -4.34 10.28 -25.10
CA ILE A 59 -4.18 10.68 -26.49
C ILE A 59 -5.45 10.32 -27.26
N ASN A 60 -5.92 11.25 -28.08
CA ASN A 60 -7.14 11.09 -28.84
C ASN A 60 -6.89 11.47 -30.31
N PHE A 61 -7.37 10.63 -31.20
CA PHE A 61 -7.39 10.87 -32.64
C PHE A 61 -8.82 10.85 -33.13
N ARG A 62 -9.19 11.82 -33.92
CA ARG A 62 -10.50 11.87 -34.58
C ARG A 62 -10.34 12.37 -35.98
N GLY A 63 -11.12 11.83 -36.89
CA GLY A 63 -11.12 12.23 -38.27
C GLY A 63 -12.26 11.59 -39.03
N GLY A 64 -12.31 11.87 -40.32
CA GLY A 64 -13.30 11.25 -41.17
C GLY A 64 -13.45 11.96 -42.49
N SER A 65 -14.31 11.38 -43.30
CA SER A 65 -14.80 11.88 -44.60
C SER A 65 -16.33 11.89 -44.57
N GLU A 66 -16.95 12.18 -45.72
CA GLU A 66 -18.41 12.11 -45.86
C GLU A 66 -18.95 10.69 -45.60
N LYS A 67 -18.15 9.65 -45.84
CA LYS A 67 -18.55 8.23 -45.72
C LYS A 67 -18.02 7.54 -44.47
N THR A 68 -16.98 8.09 -43.80
CA THR A 68 -16.33 7.40 -42.68
C THR A 68 -15.99 8.43 -41.60
N ARG A 69 -16.31 8.11 -40.36
CA ARG A 69 -15.88 8.85 -39.16
C ARG A 69 -15.21 7.90 -38.22
N PHE A 70 -14.16 8.36 -37.62
CA PHE A 70 -13.47 7.57 -36.57
C PHE A 70 -13.05 8.42 -35.39
N PHE A 71 -13.04 7.77 -34.24
CA PHE A 71 -12.48 8.25 -33.00
C PHE A 71 -11.67 7.14 -32.37
N VAL A 72 -10.41 7.39 -32.05
CA VAL A 72 -9.53 6.48 -31.32
C VAL A 72 -8.97 7.21 -30.12
N SER A 73 -9.06 6.59 -28.96
CA SER A 73 -8.55 7.11 -27.70
C SER A 73 -7.70 6.08 -26.99
N GLY A 74 -6.51 6.48 -26.58
CA GLY A 74 -5.64 5.70 -25.70
C GLY A 74 -5.41 6.45 -24.39
N ALA A 75 -5.45 5.76 -23.26
CA ALA A 75 -5.12 6.32 -21.98
C ALA A 75 -4.26 5.38 -21.15
N TYR A 76 -3.26 5.95 -20.49
CA TYR A 76 -2.45 5.28 -19.48
C TYR A 76 -2.61 5.99 -18.16
N TYR A 77 -2.84 5.24 -17.10
CA TYR A 77 -2.94 5.73 -15.74
C TYR A 77 -2.04 4.90 -14.85
N THR A 78 -1.28 5.58 -13.99
CA THR A 78 -0.49 4.95 -12.94
C THR A 78 -0.72 5.66 -11.61
N GLU A 79 -0.73 4.88 -10.55
CA GLU A 79 -0.88 5.35 -9.17
C GLU A 79 -0.01 4.50 -8.27
N GLU A 80 0.86 5.16 -7.51
CA GLU A 80 1.70 4.51 -6.51
C GLU A 80 0.96 4.41 -5.16
N GLY A 81 1.19 3.32 -4.45
CA GLY A 81 0.64 3.13 -3.11
C GLY A 81 1.35 3.94 -2.03
N ILE A 82 0.64 4.14 -0.94
CA ILE A 82 1.06 4.96 0.20
C ILE A 82 2.18 4.33 1.03
N TYR A 83 2.38 3.01 0.94
CA TYR A 83 3.34 2.32 1.80
C TYR A 83 4.76 2.41 1.23
N ARG A 84 5.73 2.47 2.13
CA ARG A 84 7.13 2.22 1.81
C ARG A 84 7.37 0.72 1.95
N SER A 85 7.53 0.04 0.85
CA SER A 85 8.01 -1.34 0.84
C SER A 85 9.53 -1.36 0.71
N ASN A 86 10.14 -2.31 1.39
CA ASN A 86 11.53 -2.68 1.17
C ASN A 86 11.50 -4.14 0.73
N PRO A 87 11.47 -4.43 -0.57
CA PRO A 87 11.31 -5.80 -1.06
C PRO A 87 12.45 -6.67 -0.52
N ILE A 88 12.10 -7.66 0.27
CA ILE A 88 13.02 -8.69 0.75
C ILE A 88 13.04 -9.86 -0.25
N GLU A 89 11.91 -10.05 -0.92
CA GLU A 89 11.69 -11.05 -1.95
C GLU A 89 11.84 -10.45 -3.36
N ASP A 90 11.87 -11.29 -4.38
CA ASP A 90 11.96 -10.89 -5.79
C ASP A 90 10.72 -10.13 -6.33
N TYR A 91 9.79 -9.75 -5.48
CA TYR A 91 8.59 -9.01 -5.85
C TYR A 91 8.34 -7.83 -4.92
N ASP A 92 7.73 -6.78 -5.46
CA ASP A 92 7.29 -5.61 -4.67
C ASP A 92 5.83 -5.82 -4.24
N ALA A 93 5.61 -5.96 -2.94
CA ALA A 93 4.29 -6.12 -2.34
C ALA A 93 3.53 -4.80 -2.15
N ASN A 94 4.13 -3.66 -2.52
CA ASN A 94 3.48 -2.36 -2.39
C ASN A 94 2.25 -2.27 -3.32
N ILE A 95 1.28 -1.45 -2.92
CA ILE A 95 0.14 -1.14 -3.78
C ILE A 95 0.63 -0.31 -4.97
N ASP A 96 0.46 -0.83 -6.16
CA ASP A 96 0.76 -0.14 -7.42
C ASP A 96 -0.36 -0.44 -8.43
N LEU A 97 -0.89 0.58 -9.06
CA LEU A 97 -1.96 0.44 -10.06
C LEU A 97 -1.49 0.98 -11.40
N LYS A 98 -1.53 0.12 -12.42
CA LYS A 98 -1.31 0.50 -13.82
C LYS A 98 -2.55 0.13 -14.63
N ARG A 99 -3.07 1.09 -15.37
CA ARG A 99 -4.27 0.91 -16.19
C ARG A 99 -4.06 1.44 -17.59
N PHE A 100 -4.30 0.60 -18.58
CA PHE A 100 -4.33 0.96 -19.98
C PHE A 100 -5.77 0.88 -20.47
N ASN A 101 -6.22 1.91 -21.16
CA ASN A 101 -7.52 1.95 -21.81
C ASN A 101 -7.32 2.23 -23.28
N LEU A 102 -8.02 1.49 -24.12
CA LEU A 102 -8.12 1.74 -25.55
C LEU A 102 -9.59 1.81 -25.94
N ARG A 103 -9.94 2.79 -26.72
CA ARG A 103 -11.29 2.91 -27.30
C ARG A 103 -11.17 3.29 -28.76
N SER A 104 -11.94 2.62 -29.61
CA SER A 104 -12.08 2.93 -31.02
C SER A 104 -13.54 2.87 -31.42
N ASN A 105 -14.03 3.94 -32.03
CA ASN A 105 -15.37 4.03 -32.59
C ASN A 105 -15.20 4.36 -34.08
N ILE A 106 -15.78 3.56 -34.96
CA ILE A 106 -15.70 3.74 -36.41
C ILE A 106 -17.11 3.65 -36.98
N ASP A 107 -17.58 4.69 -37.65
CA ASP A 107 -18.83 4.73 -38.35
C ASP A 107 -18.55 4.82 -39.87
N MET A 108 -19.14 3.94 -40.62
CA MET A 108 -18.98 3.88 -42.09
C MET A 108 -20.33 3.82 -42.78
N THR A 109 -20.53 4.69 -43.76
CA THR A 109 -21.67 4.61 -44.68
C THR A 109 -21.28 3.79 -45.88
N ILE A 110 -21.73 2.52 -45.96
CA ILE A 110 -21.40 1.57 -47.03
C ILE A 110 -22.22 1.89 -48.28
N THR A 111 -23.51 2.11 -48.09
CA THR A 111 -24.44 2.52 -49.16
C THR A 111 -25.32 3.65 -48.65
N LYS A 112 -26.19 4.21 -49.52
CA LYS A 112 -27.16 5.25 -49.11
C LYS A 112 -28.13 4.75 -48.03
N THR A 113 -28.31 3.44 -47.90
CA THR A 113 -29.27 2.83 -46.95
C THR A 113 -28.59 1.93 -45.92
N THR A 114 -27.25 1.78 -45.95
CA THR A 114 -26.55 0.88 -45.08
C THR A 114 -25.41 1.61 -44.36
N GLN A 115 -25.44 1.60 -43.07
CA GLN A 115 -24.38 2.13 -42.21
C GLN A 115 -23.83 0.99 -41.33
N LEU A 116 -22.54 1.01 -41.10
CA LEU A 116 -21.84 0.11 -40.18
C LEU A 116 -21.14 0.91 -39.09
N SER A 117 -21.45 0.59 -37.85
CA SER A 117 -20.74 1.12 -36.69
C SER A 117 -19.99 0.01 -36.01
N VAL A 118 -18.70 0.24 -35.72
CA VAL A 118 -17.84 -0.70 -35.01
C VAL A 118 -17.28 0.02 -33.78
N ASP A 119 -17.67 -0.44 -32.62
CA ASP A 119 -17.18 0.03 -31.35
C ASP A 119 -16.27 -1.03 -30.70
N LEU A 120 -15.04 -0.64 -30.38
CA LEU A 120 -14.07 -1.47 -29.69
C LEU A 120 -13.63 -0.74 -28.43
N SER A 121 -13.69 -1.40 -27.29
CA SER A 121 -13.18 -0.86 -26.02
C SER A 121 -12.40 -1.95 -25.29
N GLY A 122 -11.18 -1.62 -24.90
CA GLY A 122 -10.31 -2.51 -24.14
C GLY A 122 -9.78 -1.81 -22.88
N GLN A 123 -9.71 -2.56 -21.80
CA GLN A 123 -9.08 -2.13 -20.55
C GLN A 123 -8.16 -3.22 -20.04
N TYR A 124 -6.94 -2.84 -19.72
CA TYR A 124 -5.96 -3.70 -19.07
C TYR A 124 -5.55 -3.07 -17.76
N VAL A 125 -5.72 -3.79 -16.66
CA VAL A 125 -5.41 -3.31 -15.31
C VAL A 125 -4.46 -4.29 -14.66
N MET A 126 -3.34 -3.77 -14.17
CA MET A 126 -2.43 -4.47 -13.27
C MET A 126 -2.47 -3.77 -11.92
N LYS A 127 -2.69 -4.52 -10.87
CA LYS A 127 -2.69 -4.01 -9.50
C LYS A 127 -1.87 -4.93 -8.60
N ASN A 128 -0.81 -4.40 -8.01
CA ASN A 128 -0.11 -5.04 -6.91
C ASN A 128 -0.83 -4.75 -5.60
N ASN A 129 -0.84 -5.72 -4.70
CA ASN A 129 -1.39 -5.56 -3.37
C ASN A 129 -0.53 -6.34 -2.38
N PRO A 130 -0.37 -5.86 -1.15
CA PRO A 130 0.15 -6.66 -0.06
C PRO A 130 -0.82 -7.82 0.23
N GLY A 131 -0.33 -8.83 0.94
CA GLY A 131 -1.13 -10.00 1.32
C GLY A 131 -2.24 -9.72 2.33
N TYR A 132 -2.19 -8.56 2.96
CA TYR A 132 -3.17 -8.08 3.93
C TYR A 132 -3.95 -6.89 3.37
N SER A 133 -5.17 -6.69 3.88
CA SER A 133 -5.96 -5.51 3.49
C SER A 133 -5.33 -4.21 3.98
N SER A 134 -5.56 -3.12 3.25
CA SER A 134 -5.06 -1.80 3.65
C SER A 134 -5.54 -1.39 5.04
N ASP A 135 -6.79 -1.72 5.40
CA ASP A 135 -7.36 -1.41 6.73
C ASP A 135 -6.61 -2.15 7.83
N GLN A 136 -6.26 -3.42 7.61
CA GLN A 136 -5.49 -4.20 8.57
C GLN A 136 -4.09 -3.60 8.75
N ILE A 137 -3.37 -3.34 7.65
CA ILE A 137 -2.03 -2.77 7.69
C ILE A 137 -2.05 -1.43 8.42
N PHE A 138 -2.99 -0.55 8.07
CA PHE A 138 -3.12 0.76 8.68
C PHE A 138 -3.46 0.67 10.17
N SER A 139 -4.34 -0.25 10.54
CA SER A 139 -4.65 -0.52 11.95
C SER A 139 -3.39 -0.95 12.72
N TYR A 140 -2.57 -1.84 12.17
CA TYR A 140 -1.32 -2.25 12.83
C TYR A 140 -0.29 -1.12 12.89
N ILE A 141 -0.17 -0.28 11.86
CA ILE A 141 0.69 0.92 11.89
C ILE A 141 0.31 1.86 13.03
N THR A 142 -0.99 2.03 13.28
CA THR A 142 -1.48 3.01 14.27
C THR A 142 -1.57 2.47 15.70
N HIS A 143 -1.66 1.15 15.88
CA HIS A 143 -1.87 0.52 17.19
C HIS A 143 -0.67 -0.31 17.67
N SER A 144 0.33 -0.57 16.83
CA SER A 144 1.51 -1.33 17.26
C SER A 144 2.35 -0.53 18.25
N PRO A 145 2.78 -1.16 19.36
CA PRO A 145 3.66 -0.50 20.32
C PRO A 145 5.00 -0.10 19.68
N THR A 146 5.50 1.06 20.02
CA THR A 146 6.71 1.65 19.43
C THR A 146 8.01 1.18 20.08
N HIS A 147 7.91 0.52 21.24
CA HIS A 147 9.05 0.20 22.13
C HIS A 147 9.19 -1.29 22.43
N VAL A 148 8.44 -2.15 21.75
CA VAL A 148 8.41 -3.59 22.08
C VAL A 148 9.30 -4.40 21.16
N ILE A 149 9.24 -4.15 19.86
CA ILE A 149 10.06 -4.82 18.85
C ILE A 149 10.57 -3.83 17.81
N PRO A 150 11.77 -4.05 17.21
CA PRO A 150 12.24 -3.27 16.07
C PRO A 150 11.43 -3.61 14.80
N MET A 151 11.54 -2.82 13.75
CA MET A 151 10.99 -3.18 12.43
C MET A 151 11.68 -4.43 11.87
N TYR A 152 12.98 -4.47 12.01
CA TYR A 152 13.88 -5.57 11.67
C TYR A 152 15.06 -5.54 12.62
N TYR A 153 15.64 -6.70 12.86
CA TYR A 153 16.85 -6.82 13.69
C TYR A 153 18.09 -6.33 12.95
N SER A 154 19.17 -6.11 13.67
CA SER A 154 20.45 -5.65 13.13
C SER A 154 21.05 -6.59 12.08
N ASP A 155 20.67 -7.86 12.09
CA ASP A 155 21.03 -8.88 11.10
C ASP A 155 20.14 -8.84 9.83
N GLY A 156 19.15 -7.94 9.77
CA GLY A 156 18.20 -7.79 8.68
C GLY A 156 16.98 -8.72 8.74
N THR A 157 16.88 -9.58 9.75
CA THR A 157 15.70 -10.43 9.91
C THR A 157 14.50 -9.64 10.42
N ALA A 158 13.30 -10.02 9.97
CA ALA A 158 12.08 -9.40 10.43
C ALA A 158 11.78 -9.78 11.89
N SER A 159 11.38 -8.81 12.69
CA SER A 159 10.98 -9.05 14.06
C SER A 159 9.59 -9.66 14.15
N ILE A 160 9.32 -10.47 15.19
CA ILE A 160 8.06 -11.18 15.39
C ILE A 160 7.57 -10.98 16.83
N TYR A 161 6.31 -10.56 17.00
CA TYR A 161 5.69 -10.38 18.31
C TYR A 161 5.50 -11.67 19.10
N SER A 162 5.37 -12.82 18.44
CA SER A 162 5.13 -14.11 19.10
C SER A 162 6.22 -14.47 20.10
N ASN A 163 7.47 -14.08 19.83
CA ASN A 163 8.60 -14.35 20.72
C ASN A 163 8.49 -13.63 22.07
N LEU A 164 7.60 -12.64 22.19
CA LEU A 164 7.37 -11.85 23.40
C LEU A 164 6.05 -12.19 24.11
N GLY A 165 5.36 -13.27 23.68
CA GLY A 165 4.10 -13.68 24.27
C GLY A 165 2.87 -12.84 23.86
N TYR A 166 3.01 -11.93 22.92
CA TYR A 166 1.90 -11.18 22.35
C TYR A 166 1.20 -12.00 21.27
N GLY A 167 0.53 -13.00 21.50
CA GLY A 167 -0.35 -13.89 20.72
C GLY A 167 -0.65 -13.65 19.22
N HIS A 168 0.12 -12.79 18.53
CA HIS A 168 -0.02 -12.52 17.11
C HIS A 168 1.35 -12.28 16.45
N ASP A 169 1.55 -12.88 15.30
CA ASP A 169 2.80 -12.83 14.53
C ASP A 169 2.88 -11.63 13.57
N LYS A 170 1.87 -10.77 13.59
CA LYS A 170 1.71 -9.71 12.60
C LYS A 170 2.31 -8.41 13.10
N GLN A 171 3.30 -7.91 12.42
CA GLN A 171 3.81 -6.56 12.58
C GLN A 171 3.80 -5.85 11.22
N PRO A 172 3.63 -4.50 11.19
CA PRO A 172 3.38 -3.75 9.96
C PRO A 172 4.41 -3.95 8.86
N TYR A 173 5.69 -3.98 9.22
CA TYR A 173 6.78 -4.15 8.26
C TYR A 173 6.73 -5.51 7.56
N SER A 174 6.53 -6.59 8.32
CA SER A 174 6.38 -7.94 7.75
C SER A 174 5.13 -8.09 6.90
N MET A 175 4.02 -7.45 7.32
CA MET A 175 2.78 -7.46 6.53
C MET A 175 2.96 -6.80 5.16
N LEU A 176 3.85 -5.81 5.05
CA LEU A 176 4.13 -5.09 3.80
C LEU A 176 5.17 -5.80 2.93
N ASN A 177 6.12 -6.53 3.51
CA ASN A 177 7.30 -6.96 2.77
C ASN A 177 7.38 -8.47 2.52
N HIS A 178 6.64 -9.30 3.28
CA HIS A 178 6.71 -10.77 3.17
C HIS A 178 5.51 -11.43 2.48
N SER A 179 4.49 -10.66 2.07
CA SER A 179 3.35 -11.23 1.38
C SER A 179 2.72 -10.23 0.41
N GLY A 180 2.32 -10.72 -0.75
CA GLY A 180 1.67 -9.88 -1.73
C GLY A 180 1.20 -10.67 -2.95
N TYR A 181 0.43 -10.03 -3.80
CA TYR A 181 -0.02 -10.60 -5.06
C TYR A 181 -0.26 -9.53 -6.12
N THR A 182 -0.08 -9.91 -7.37
CA THR A 182 -0.45 -9.09 -8.52
C THR A 182 -1.76 -9.58 -9.11
N LYS A 183 -2.73 -8.69 -9.21
CA LYS A 183 -4.00 -8.96 -9.91
C LYS A 183 -3.97 -8.30 -11.27
N THR A 184 -4.13 -9.11 -12.31
CA THR A 184 -4.27 -8.65 -13.68
C THR A 184 -5.70 -8.86 -14.16
N CYS A 185 -6.31 -7.85 -14.74
CA CYS A 185 -7.64 -7.91 -15.33
C CYS A 185 -7.59 -7.32 -16.74
N CYS A 186 -8.11 -8.08 -17.71
CA CYS A 186 -8.27 -7.63 -19.09
C CYS A 186 -9.76 -7.72 -19.46
N LEU A 187 -10.33 -6.58 -19.84
CA LEU A 187 -11.71 -6.50 -20.35
C LEU A 187 -11.66 -6.02 -21.79
N LEU A 188 -12.31 -6.77 -22.67
CA LEU A 188 -12.49 -6.41 -24.06
C LEU A 188 -13.99 -6.40 -24.38
N TYR A 189 -14.46 -5.31 -24.93
CA TYR A 189 -15.83 -5.13 -25.37
C TYR A 189 -15.85 -4.73 -26.84
N THR A 190 -16.64 -5.45 -27.64
CA THR A 190 -16.87 -5.15 -29.06
C THR A 190 -18.37 -5.13 -29.32
N SER A 191 -18.86 -4.12 -29.99
CA SER A 191 -20.25 -4.03 -30.40
C SER A 191 -20.34 -3.66 -31.88
N PRO A 192 -20.46 -4.61 -32.79
CA PRO A 192 -20.88 -4.33 -34.16
C PRO A 192 -22.39 -4.06 -34.16
N SER A 193 -22.82 -2.91 -34.68
CA SER A 193 -24.22 -2.60 -34.87
C SER A 193 -24.46 -2.21 -36.33
N PRO A 194 -25.03 -3.12 -37.15
CA PRO A 194 -25.56 -2.74 -38.46
C PRO A 194 -26.88 -1.97 -38.27
N ARG A 195 -27.00 -0.86 -38.97
CA ARG A 195 -28.22 -0.05 -39.07
C ARG A 195 -28.61 0.11 -40.51
#